data_88efe2a2291ee7bf090f38fe5de039d4
#
_entry.id   88efe2a2291ee7bf090f38fe5de039d4
#
_cell.length_a   1.000
_cell.length_b   1.000
_cell.length_c   1.000
_cell.angle_alpha   90.00
_cell.angle_beta   90.00
_cell.angle_gamma   90.00
#
_symmetry.space_group_name_H-M   'P 1'
#
loop_
_entity.id
_entity.type
_entity.pdbx_description
1 polymer ?
#
loop_
_entity_poly.entity_id
_entity_poly.type
_entity_poly.pdbx_seq_one_letter_code
_entity_poly.pdbx_strand_id
1 'polypeptide(L)'
;MGSSPLYGLSGATGWINSAPLTAKELKGKVVLVDFWDYSCINCIRAIPYVRAWAEKYKDSGLVVIGVHTPEFDFEKQLPNVQKAVQKFGITYPVALDSNYDIWNAFHN
;
A
#
# COMPACT_ATOMS: atom_id res chain seq x y z
N MET A 1 0.11 -20.38 -16.93
CA MET A 1 -0.46 -19.12 -16.50
C MET A 1 -0.11 -18.83 -15.05
N GLY A 2 0.55 -17.76 -14.81
CA GLY A 2 0.89 -17.35 -13.47
C GLY A 2 -0.29 -16.73 -12.73
N SER A 3 -0.19 -16.66 -11.40
CA SER A 3 -1.13 -15.90 -10.62
C SER A 3 -0.94 -14.40 -10.85
N SER A 4 -2.01 -13.64 -10.65
CA SER A 4 -1.93 -12.19 -10.69
C SER A 4 -0.97 -11.69 -9.60
N PRO A 5 -0.16 -10.64 -9.84
CA PRO A 5 0.64 -10.02 -8.78
C PRO A 5 -0.17 -9.63 -7.55
N LEU A 6 -1.47 -9.37 -7.72
CA LEU A 6 -2.35 -9.02 -6.59
C LEU A 6 -2.41 -10.12 -5.52
N TYR A 7 -2.16 -11.36 -5.86
CA TYR A 7 -2.07 -12.44 -4.86
C TYR A 7 -0.90 -12.21 -3.89
N GLY A 8 0.10 -11.44 -4.28
CA GLY A 8 1.19 -11.06 -3.39
C GLY A 8 0.73 -10.27 -2.19
N LEU A 9 -0.42 -9.60 -2.26
CA LEU A 9 -0.97 -8.85 -1.13
C LEU A 9 -1.28 -9.73 0.07
N SER A 10 -1.43 -11.04 -0.12
CA SER A 10 -1.61 -11.98 0.99
C SER A 10 -0.40 -12.05 1.91
N GLY A 11 0.77 -11.59 1.45
CA GLY A 11 1.98 -11.50 2.27
C GLY A 11 2.01 -10.32 3.24
N ALA A 12 0.98 -9.46 3.23
CA ALA A 12 0.92 -8.33 4.16
C ALA A 12 0.90 -8.81 5.61
N THR A 13 1.70 -8.14 6.45
CA THR A 13 1.74 -8.44 7.89
C THR A 13 0.65 -7.71 8.67
N GLY A 14 -0.01 -6.76 8.04
CA GLY A 14 -1.13 -6.01 8.61
C GLY A 14 -1.66 -5.00 7.61
N TRP A 15 -2.76 -4.34 7.96
CA TRP A 15 -3.41 -3.34 7.14
C TRP A 15 -3.81 -2.12 7.97
N ILE A 16 -3.75 -0.94 7.36
CA ILE A 16 -4.20 0.32 7.96
C ILE A 16 -5.28 0.92 7.03
N ASN A 17 -6.28 1.55 7.58
CA ASN A 17 -7.42 2.17 6.89
C ASN A 17 -8.35 1.19 6.17
N SER A 18 -8.14 -0.10 6.32
CA SER A 18 -8.93 -1.12 5.63
C SER A 18 -8.81 -2.45 6.36
N ALA A 19 -9.84 -3.29 6.25
CA ALA A 19 -9.70 -4.71 6.50
C ALA A 19 -8.78 -5.31 5.43
N PRO A 20 -8.21 -6.50 5.66
CA PRO A 20 -7.36 -7.14 4.65
C PRO A 20 -8.08 -7.25 3.30
N LEU A 21 -7.39 -6.84 2.24
CA LEU A 21 -7.91 -6.91 0.88
C LEU A 21 -7.29 -8.12 0.18
N THR A 22 -8.11 -8.83 -0.59
CA THR A 22 -7.66 -10.01 -1.33
C THR A 22 -7.75 -9.75 -2.83
N ALA A 23 -7.00 -10.52 -3.62
CA ALA A 23 -7.08 -10.43 -5.07
C ALA A 23 -8.50 -10.69 -5.57
N LYS A 24 -9.25 -11.56 -4.89
CA LYS A 24 -10.63 -11.86 -5.24
C LYS A 24 -11.53 -10.63 -5.12
N GLU A 25 -11.37 -9.85 -4.05
CA GLU A 25 -12.15 -8.64 -3.83
C GLU A 25 -11.80 -7.55 -4.84
N LEU A 26 -10.57 -7.55 -5.34
CA LEU A 26 -10.07 -6.54 -6.28
C LEU A 26 -10.31 -6.92 -7.74
N LYS A 27 -10.87 -8.09 -7.99
CA LYS A 27 -11.15 -8.55 -9.34
C LYS A 27 -12.12 -7.59 -10.04
N GLY A 28 -11.79 -7.22 -11.26
CA GLY A 28 -12.60 -6.29 -12.05
C GLY A 28 -12.32 -4.82 -11.75
N LYS A 29 -11.40 -4.53 -10.83
CA LYS A 29 -11.01 -3.16 -10.50
C LYS A 29 -9.62 -2.85 -11.03
N VAL A 30 -9.36 -1.57 -11.29
CA VAL A 30 -8.01 -1.10 -11.59
C VAL A 30 -7.34 -0.83 -10.25
N VAL A 31 -6.20 -1.46 -10.01
CA VAL A 31 -5.48 -1.34 -8.74
C VAL A 31 -4.15 -0.62 -8.98
N LEU A 32 -3.95 0.50 -8.31
CA LEU A 32 -2.69 1.21 -8.27
C LEU A 32 -1.97 0.83 -6.98
N VAL A 33 -0.84 0.14 -7.10
CA VAL A 33 -0.01 -0.24 -5.97
C VAL A 33 1.14 0.75 -5.87
N ASP A 34 1.23 1.45 -4.74
CA ASP A 34 2.26 2.43 -4.46
C ASP A 34 3.18 1.92 -3.35
N PHE A 35 4.37 1.48 -3.71
CA PHE A 35 5.38 1.08 -2.72
C PHE A 35 6.01 2.32 -2.12
N TRP A 36 6.01 2.41 -0.80
CA TRP A 36 6.52 3.59 -0.11
C TRP A 36 7.14 3.23 1.24
N ASP A 37 7.82 4.21 1.80
CA ASP A 37 8.43 4.13 3.11
C ASP A 37 8.38 5.54 3.72
N TYR A 38 8.06 5.66 5.01
CA TYR A 38 7.87 6.98 5.62
C TYR A 38 9.17 7.76 5.80
N SER A 39 10.33 7.13 5.64
CA SER A 39 11.62 7.83 5.64
C SER A 39 12.11 8.19 4.22
N CYS A 40 11.39 7.77 3.20
CA CYS A 40 11.75 8.04 1.80
C CYS A 40 11.16 9.38 1.36
N ILE A 41 12.00 10.41 1.17
CA ILE A 41 11.54 11.76 0.82
C ILE A 41 10.78 11.78 -0.50
N ASN A 42 11.27 11.06 -1.52
CA ASN A 42 10.60 11.02 -2.82
C ASN A 42 9.25 10.33 -2.74
N CYS A 43 9.14 9.28 -1.91
CA CYS A 43 7.88 8.61 -1.67
C CYS A 43 6.87 9.55 -1.00
N ILE A 44 7.32 10.31 -0.01
CA ILE A 44 6.49 11.29 0.71
C ILE A 44 5.99 12.38 -0.23
N ARG A 45 6.85 12.88 -1.12
CA ARG A 45 6.48 13.91 -2.08
C ARG A 45 5.43 13.44 -3.08
N ALA A 46 5.37 12.15 -3.36
CA ALA A 46 4.38 11.57 -4.26
C ALA A 46 3.00 11.39 -3.59
N ILE A 47 2.94 11.31 -2.26
CA ILE A 47 1.70 11.02 -1.54
C ILE A 47 0.54 11.98 -1.89
N PRO A 48 0.73 13.30 -1.96
CA PRO A 48 -0.39 14.18 -2.33
C PRO A 48 -1.00 13.86 -3.69
N TYR A 49 -0.18 13.46 -4.64
CA TYR A 49 -0.66 13.08 -5.98
C TYR A 49 -1.40 11.75 -5.95
N VAL A 50 -0.86 10.77 -5.26
CA VAL A 50 -1.50 9.45 -5.10
C VAL A 50 -2.83 9.60 -4.39
N ARG A 51 -2.87 10.41 -3.33
CA ARG A 51 -4.10 10.69 -2.58
C ARG A 51 -5.15 11.37 -3.47
N ALA A 52 -4.74 12.32 -4.28
CA ALA A 52 -5.64 13.00 -5.20
C ALA A 52 -6.24 12.02 -6.23
N TRP A 53 -5.44 11.10 -6.75
CA TRP A 53 -5.91 10.08 -7.67
C TRP A 53 -6.88 9.12 -6.98
N ALA A 54 -6.58 8.71 -5.73
CA ALA A 54 -7.45 7.83 -4.97
C ALA A 54 -8.84 8.44 -4.79
N GLU A 55 -8.90 9.73 -4.47
CA GLU A 55 -10.18 10.43 -4.28
C GLU A 55 -10.90 10.67 -5.61
N LYS A 56 -10.17 11.08 -6.64
CA LYS A 56 -10.75 11.44 -7.93
C LYS A 56 -11.38 10.25 -8.66
N TYR A 57 -10.74 9.10 -8.59
CA TYR A 57 -11.12 7.93 -9.39
C TYR A 57 -11.77 6.81 -8.60
N LYS A 58 -12.03 7.00 -7.30
CA LYS A 58 -12.58 5.93 -6.47
C LYS A 58 -13.92 5.40 -6.98
N ASP A 59 -14.77 6.28 -7.51
CA ASP A 59 -16.07 5.88 -8.04
C ASP A 59 -15.98 5.32 -9.47
N SER A 60 -14.81 5.40 -10.07
CA SER A 60 -14.54 4.87 -11.41
C SER A 60 -13.90 3.48 -11.39
N GLY A 61 -13.84 2.85 -10.22
CA GLY A 61 -13.30 1.50 -10.08
C GLY A 61 -11.80 1.45 -9.80
N LEU A 62 -11.14 2.58 -9.55
CA LEU A 62 -9.74 2.60 -9.14
C LEU A 62 -9.63 2.36 -7.63
N VAL A 63 -8.80 1.39 -7.26
CA VAL A 63 -8.41 1.14 -5.87
C VAL A 63 -6.93 1.45 -5.73
N VAL A 64 -6.59 2.36 -4.83
CA VAL A 64 -5.19 2.67 -4.51
C VAL A 64 -4.81 1.92 -3.24
N ILE A 65 -3.70 1.22 -3.29
CA ILE A 65 -3.15 0.50 -2.13
C ILE A 65 -1.71 0.97 -1.95
N GLY A 66 -1.43 1.61 -0.82
CA GLY A 66 -0.07 1.92 -0.43
C GLY A 66 0.55 0.67 0.21
N VAL A 67 1.71 0.24 -0.27
CA VAL A 67 2.43 -0.87 0.33
C VAL A 67 3.65 -0.29 1.05
N HIS A 68 3.62 -0.30 2.37
CA HIS A 68 4.73 0.19 3.19
C HIS A 68 5.79 -0.91 3.32
N THR A 69 6.91 -0.72 2.61
CA THR A 69 8.03 -1.65 2.60
C THR A 69 9.19 -0.98 3.34
N PRO A 70 9.44 -1.36 4.61
CA PRO A 70 10.42 -0.66 5.44
C PRO A 70 11.86 -0.95 5.02
N GLU A 71 12.71 0.10 5.07
CA GLU A 71 14.15 -0.06 4.84
C GLU A 71 14.90 -0.35 6.14
N PHE A 72 14.38 0.11 7.28
CA PHE A 72 15.01 -0.02 8.59
C PHE A 72 14.09 -0.72 9.58
N ASP A 73 14.68 -1.41 10.56
CA ASP A 73 13.89 -2.18 11.53
C ASP A 73 12.90 -1.33 12.31
N PHE A 74 13.26 -0.08 12.68
CA PHE A 74 12.33 0.77 13.42
C PHE A 74 11.09 1.13 12.61
N GLU A 75 11.16 1.04 11.28
CA GLU A 75 10.04 1.34 10.40
C GLU A 75 9.02 0.20 10.31
N LYS A 76 9.35 -0.97 10.86
CA LYS A 76 8.43 -2.12 10.92
C LYS A 76 7.41 -1.96 12.04
N GLN A 77 7.62 -1.05 12.97
CA GLN A 77 6.76 -0.87 14.13
C GLN A 77 5.43 -0.24 13.72
N LEU A 78 4.34 -0.95 13.96
CA LEU A 78 3.00 -0.49 13.57
C LEU A 78 2.66 0.92 14.08
N PRO A 79 2.91 1.29 15.34
CA PRO A 79 2.61 2.64 15.79
C PRO A 79 3.32 3.73 14.99
N ASN A 80 4.55 3.48 14.54
CA ASN A 80 5.31 4.44 13.74
C ASN A 80 4.68 4.61 12.35
N VAL A 81 4.25 3.53 11.73
CA VAL A 81 3.58 3.58 10.42
C VAL A 81 2.23 4.27 10.55
N GLN A 82 1.48 3.97 11.61
CA GLN A 82 0.18 4.61 11.85
C GLN A 82 0.32 6.13 12.01
N LYS A 83 1.34 6.59 12.72
CA LYS A 83 1.62 8.02 12.87
C LYS A 83 1.95 8.67 11.52
N ALA A 84 2.74 7.99 10.70
CA ALA A 84 3.10 8.48 9.38
C ALA A 84 1.87 8.59 8.47
N VAL A 85 1.00 7.58 8.49
CA VAL A 85 -0.24 7.59 7.72
C VAL A 85 -1.11 8.79 8.11
N GLN A 86 -1.25 9.08 9.39
CA GLN A 86 -2.00 10.23 9.87
C GLN A 86 -1.32 11.55 9.48
N LYS A 87 -0.01 11.63 9.66
CA LYS A 87 0.77 12.84 9.37
C LYS A 87 0.66 13.24 7.91
N PHE A 88 0.71 12.28 6.99
CA PHE A 88 0.67 12.55 5.56
C PHE A 88 -0.75 12.54 4.99
N GLY A 89 -1.76 12.37 5.82
CA GLY A 89 -3.15 12.40 5.39
C GLY A 89 -3.54 11.26 4.46
N ILE A 90 -2.91 10.10 4.62
CA ILE A 90 -3.22 8.93 3.81
C ILE A 90 -4.56 8.35 4.26
N THR A 91 -5.52 8.28 3.34
CA THR A 91 -6.86 7.76 3.62
C THR A 91 -7.15 6.46 2.89
N TYR A 92 -6.36 6.11 1.90
CA TYR A 92 -6.51 4.86 1.17
C TYR A 92 -5.89 3.69 1.95
N PRO A 93 -6.26 2.43 1.58
CA PRO A 93 -5.72 1.25 2.27
C PRO A 93 -4.19 1.18 2.20
N VAL A 94 -3.58 0.80 3.31
CA VAL A 94 -2.13 0.61 3.40
C VAL A 94 -1.85 -0.81 3.87
N ALA A 95 -1.15 -1.58 3.05
CA ALA A 95 -0.67 -2.91 3.40
C ALA A 95 0.73 -2.79 4.01
N LEU A 96 0.98 -3.53 5.07
CA LEU A 96 2.29 -3.55 5.72
C LEU A 96 3.10 -4.72 5.16
N ASP A 97 4.28 -4.41 4.62
CA ASP A 97 5.15 -5.38 3.96
C ASP A 97 6.45 -5.57 4.77
N SER A 98 6.31 -5.86 6.05
CA SER A 98 7.45 -5.93 6.98
C SER A 98 8.48 -7.01 6.61
N ASN A 99 8.06 -8.03 5.88
CA ASN A 99 8.92 -9.15 5.49
C ASN A 99 9.29 -9.12 3.99
N TYR A 100 8.96 -8.05 3.27
CA TYR A 100 9.22 -7.88 1.83
C TYR A 100 8.52 -8.92 0.94
N ASP A 101 7.52 -9.64 1.45
CA ASP A 101 6.82 -10.66 0.68
C ASP A 101 6.03 -10.04 -0.48
N ILE A 102 5.41 -8.88 -0.26
CA ILE A 102 4.68 -8.19 -1.32
C ILE A 102 5.66 -7.62 -2.34
N TRP A 103 6.72 -6.97 -1.87
CA TRP A 103 7.77 -6.42 -2.73
C TRP A 103 8.32 -7.48 -3.67
N ASN A 104 8.63 -8.65 -3.12
CA ASN A 104 9.17 -9.76 -3.91
C ASN A 104 8.13 -10.35 -4.86
N ALA A 105 6.85 -10.41 -4.46
CA ALA A 105 5.79 -10.94 -5.31
C ALA A 105 5.55 -10.07 -6.55
N PHE A 106 5.83 -8.76 -6.46
CA PHE A 106 5.71 -7.84 -7.60
C PHE A 106 7.01 -7.74 -8.40
N HIS A 107 7.99 -8.57 -8.10
CA HIS A 107 9.29 -8.64 -8.82
C HIS A 107 10.09 -7.33 -8.78
N ASN A 108 9.99 -6.65 -7.67
CA ASN A 108 10.80 -5.44 -7.46
C ASN A 108 12.20 -5.75 -6.96
#